data_e318c026b5f8ebb66e7733e581d56ea3
#
_entry.id   e318c026b5f8ebb66e7733e581d56ea3
#
_cell.length_a   1.000
_cell.length_b   1.000
_cell.length_c   1.000
_cell.angle_alpha   90.00
_cell.angle_beta   90.00
_cell.angle_gamma   90.00
#
_symmetry.space_group_name_H-M   'P 1'
#
loop_
_entity.id
_entity.type
_entity.pdbx_description
1 polymer ?
#
loop_
_entity_poly.entity_id
_entity_poly.type
_entity_poly.pdbx_seq_one_letter_code
_entity_poly.pdbx_strand_id
1 'polypeptide(L)'
;EKKPEKDTFEALIKAKQDRADHETVASSFVHTELDENGILKSIDFMNEEKFNFAFDIVDKMAEKEPDKLAMLWVSKHHEEKRFTFNDMKRMSNKTANYFKSLGIKRGDRVMLILKRHYQFWFAILALHKLGAVVIPATNLLMEHDLDYRFKAAGVRALVCTPDGQVADEALRAAKNCGTVEFLMMANGAREGWLDFDAEVEKQSDVFERTEDTACGSDPMLMFFTSGTTGYPKIAEHNYKYALGHYITAKYWHNVNPEGLHFTISDTGWGKALWGKLYGQWMCEAPIFTYDFDKFDAHDILPMFKQYNITTFCAPPTMYRFF
;
A
#
# COMPACT_ATOMS: atom_id res chain seq x y z
N GLU A 1 -17.86 -37.63 -0.93
CA GLU A 1 -16.70 -36.77 -0.58
C GLU A 1 -15.45 -37.67 -0.43
N LYS A 2 -14.54 -37.63 -1.41
CA LYS A 2 -13.25 -38.32 -1.27
C LYS A 2 -12.40 -37.49 -0.31
N LYS A 3 -11.95 -38.07 0.80
CA LYS A 3 -10.87 -37.49 1.61
C LYS A 3 -9.67 -37.24 0.69
N PRO A 4 -9.00 -36.07 0.78
CA PRO A 4 -7.75 -35.84 0.04
C PRO A 4 -6.78 -36.98 0.39
N GLU A 5 -6.16 -37.56 -0.62
CA GLU A 5 -5.19 -38.63 -0.44
C GLU A 5 -4.01 -38.12 0.39
N LYS A 6 -3.46 -39.00 1.26
CA LYS A 6 -2.34 -38.69 2.15
C LYS A 6 -1.15 -38.05 1.40
N ASP A 7 -0.95 -38.52 0.18
CA ASP A 7 0.10 -37.99 -0.75
C ASP A 7 -0.12 -36.52 -1.12
N THR A 8 -1.38 -36.05 -1.17
CA THR A 8 -1.69 -34.64 -1.47
C THR A 8 -1.35 -33.73 -0.28
N PHE A 9 -1.53 -34.23 0.95
CA PHE A 9 -1.21 -33.48 2.15
C PHE A 9 0.31 -33.36 2.37
N GLU A 10 1.04 -34.46 2.17
CA GLU A 10 2.51 -34.47 2.22
C GLU A 10 3.14 -33.59 1.13
N ALA A 11 2.58 -33.61 -0.08
CA ALA A 11 2.99 -32.70 -1.17
C ALA A 11 2.76 -31.23 -0.83
N LEU A 12 1.65 -30.91 -0.16
CA LEU A 12 1.33 -29.55 0.32
C LEU A 12 2.30 -29.09 1.44
N ILE A 13 2.65 -30.00 2.37
CA ILE A 13 3.64 -29.72 3.43
C ILE A 13 5.00 -29.47 2.81
N LYS A 14 5.44 -30.35 1.90
CA LYS A 14 6.71 -30.18 1.20
C LYS A 14 6.77 -28.89 0.39
N ALA A 15 5.71 -28.55 -0.36
CA ALA A 15 5.64 -27.29 -1.08
C ALA A 15 5.63 -26.07 -0.15
N LYS A 16 5.12 -26.18 1.08
CA LYS A 16 5.25 -25.12 2.10
C LYS A 16 6.66 -25.01 2.65
N GLN A 17 7.33 -26.13 2.90
CA GLN A 17 8.74 -26.15 3.36
C GLN A 17 9.67 -25.60 2.29
N ASP A 18 9.54 -26.05 1.04
CA ASP A 18 10.33 -25.54 -0.09
C ASP A 18 10.15 -24.01 -0.28
N ARG A 19 8.97 -23.45 0.02
CA ARG A 19 8.73 -22.00 0.02
C ARG A 19 9.29 -21.28 1.25
N ALA A 20 9.37 -21.95 2.38
CA ALA A 20 9.95 -21.38 3.60
C ALA A 20 11.46 -21.19 3.46
N ASP A 21 12.12 -22.09 2.73
CA ASP A 21 13.57 -22.08 2.50
C ASP A 21 13.98 -21.16 1.35
N HIS A 22 13.02 -20.58 0.62
CA HIS A 22 13.33 -19.67 -0.48
C HIS A 22 13.77 -18.30 0.05
N GLU A 23 15.01 -17.91 -0.28
CA GLU A 23 15.56 -16.60 0.07
C GLU A 23 14.84 -15.50 -0.69
N THR A 24 14.14 -14.64 0.05
CA THR A 24 13.42 -13.48 -0.48
C THR A 24 14.20 -12.19 -0.27
N VAL A 25 13.80 -11.09 -0.91
CA VAL A 25 14.38 -9.77 -0.65
C VAL A 25 14.22 -9.34 0.81
N ALA A 26 13.23 -9.88 1.53
CA ALA A 26 13.01 -9.61 2.95
C ALA A 26 13.96 -10.39 3.87
N SER A 27 14.71 -11.39 3.38
CA SER A 27 15.56 -12.27 4.21
C SER A 27 16.70 -11.53 4.93
N SER A 28 17.09 -10.35 4.45
CA SER A 28 18.04 -9.48 5.16
C SER A 28 17.45 -8.81 6.41
N PHE A 29 16.12 -8.83 6.56
CA PHE A 29 15.39 -8.14 7.63
C PHE A 29 14.50 -9.06 8.46
N VAL A 30 14.15 -10.23 7.94
CA VAL A 30 13.22 -11.16 8.59
C VAL A 30 13.79 -12.58 8.51
N HIS A 31 13.98 -13.19 9.66
CA HIS A 31 14.31 -14.60 9.79
C HIS A 31 13.18 -15.34 10.50
N THR A 32 12.81 -16.52 10.02
CA THR A 32 11.75 -17.35 10.61
C THR A 32 12.20 -18.77 10.81
N GLU A 33 11.89 -19.34 11.97
CA GLU A 33 12.08 -20.77 12.25
C GLU A 33 10.72 -21.48 12.24
N LEU A 34 10.67 -22.62 11.56
CA LEU A 34 9.51 -23.50 11.56
C LEU A 34 9.82 -24.77 12.39
N ASP A 35 8.79 -25.37 12.97
CA ASP A 35 8.90 -26.70 13.55
C ASP A 35 8.85 -27.80 12.48
N GLU A 36 8.94 -29.06 12.91
CA GLU A 36 8.91 -30.25 12.05
C GLU A 36 7.59 -30.40 11.26
N ASN A 37 6.52 -29.71 11.67
CA ASN A 37 5.22 -29.69 11.01
C ASN A 37 5.04 -28.47 10.10
N GLY A 38 6.05 -27.60 9.95
CA GLY A 38 5.96 -26.35 9.18
C GLY A 38 5.18 -25.25 9.89
N ILE A 39 5.06 -25.29 11.21
CA ILE A 39 4.39 -24.26 12.03
C ILE A 39 5.46 -23.26 12.48
N LEU A 40 5.13 -21.96 12.40
CA LEU A 40 6.00 -20.88 12.84
C LEU A 40 6.33 -21.01 14.33
N LYS A 41 7.62 -21.19 14.63
CA LYS A 41 8.17 -21.31 15.99
C LYS A 41 8.69 -19.96 16.50
N SER A 42 9.47 -19.27 15.68
CA SER A 42 10.00 -17.93 15.98
C SER A 42 10.10 -17.06 14.74
N ILE A 43 10.11 -15.77 14.96
CA ILE A 43 10.43 -14.75 13.97
C ILE A 43 11.34 -13.71 14.59
N ASP A 44 12.43 -13.42 13.92
CA ASP A 44 13.40 -12.41 14.33
C ASP A 44 13.50 -11.33 13.26
N PHE A 45 13.48 -10.06 13.69
CA PHE A 45 13.71 -8.92 12.83
C PHE A 45 15.15 -8.44 12.98
N MET A 46 15.82 -8.24 11.84
CA MET A 46 17.22 -7.86 11.77
C MET A 46 17.36 -6.55 11.01
N ASN A 47 18.42 -5.79 11.32
CA ASN A 47 18.74 -4.54 10.62
C ASN A 47 17.58 -3.54 10.53
N GLU A 48 16.59 -3.66 11.40
CA GLU A 48 15.33 -2.90 11.36
C GLU A 48 15.53 -1.39 11.46
N GLU A 49 16.63 -0.92 12.10
CA GLU A 49 16.95 0.51 12.22
C GLU A 49 17.39 1.14 10.89
N LYS A 50 17.72 0.33 9.90
CA LYS A 50 18.10 0.79 8.55
C LYS A 50 17.00 0.54 7.51
N PHE A 51 15.89 -0.07 7.92
CA PHE A 51 14.86 -0.51 7.01
C PHE A 51 14.06 0.64 6.43
N ASN A 52 13.94 0.66 5.11
CA ASN A 52 13.00 1.48 4.35
C ASN A 52 12.35 0.61 3.27
N PHE A 53 11.05 0.35 3.41
CA PHE A 53 10.31 -0.57 2.55
C PHE A 53 10.45 -0.28 1.06
N ALA A 54 10.43 1.00 0.66
CA ALA A 54 10.49 1.36 -0.75
C ALA A 54 11.84 0.98 -1.39
N PHE A 55 12.96 1.24 -0.69
CA PHE A 55 14.29 0.91 -1.17
C PHE A 55 14.66 -0.56 -0.95
N ASP A 56 14.38 -1.09 0.26
CA ASP A 56 14.89 -2.40 0.66
C ASP A 56 14.03 -3.57 0.15
N ILE A 57 12.79 -3.32 -0.22
CA ILE A 57 11.88 -4.33 -0.78
C ILE A 57 11.58 -4.03 -2.25
N VAL A 58 10.94 -2.89 -2.54
CA VAL A 58 10.43 -2.62 -3.90
C VAL A 58 11.56 -2.41 -4.91
N ASP A 59 12.54 -1.56 -4.56
CA ASP A 59 13.66 -1.30 -5.46
C ASP A 59 14.57 -2.54 -5.59
N LYS A 60 14.73 -3.33 -4.53
CA LYS A 60 15.46 -4.60 -4.58
C LYS A 60 14.75 -5.66 -5.41
N MET A 61 13.41 -5.73 -5.36
CA MET A 61 12.65 -6.58 -6.27
C MET A 61 12.80 -6.15 -7.72
N ALA A 62 12.78 -4.84 -7.99
CA ALA A 62 13.02 -4.32 -9.33
C ALA A 62 14.43 -4.64 -9.86
N GLU A 63 15.42 -4.75 -8.98
CA GLU A 63 16.79 -5.19 -9.33
C GLU A 63 16.88 -6.71 -9.55
N LYS A 64 16.20 -7.50 -8.70
CA LYS A 64 16.22 -8.97 -8.74
C LYS A 64 15.41 -9.53 -9.90
N GLU A 65 14.17 -9.05 -10.05
CA GLU A 65 13.18 -9.53 -11.03
C GLU A 65 12.36 -8.37 -11.59
N PRO A 66 12.96 -7.52 -12.49
CA PRO A 66 12.34 -6.28 -12.95
C PRO A 66 10.95 -6.48 -13.59
N ASP A 67 10.77 -7.58 -14.30
CA ASP A 67 9.54 -7.88 -15.04
C ASP A 67 8.49 -8.64 -14.21
N LYS A 68 8.82 -9.01 -12.95
CA LYS A 68 7.85 -9.67 -12.07
C LYS A 68 6.68 -8.75 -11.78
N LEU A 69 5.48 -9.30 -11.91
CA LEU A 69 4.25 -8.58 -11.60
C LEU A 69 4.25 -8.15 -10.12
N ALA A 70 4.07 -6.86 -9.87
CA ALA A 70 3.83 -6.32 -8.54
C ALA A 70 2.33 -6.13 -8.29
N MET A 71 1.59 -5.60 -9.30
CA MET A 71 0.17 -5.34 -9.18
C MET A 71 -0.56 -5.54 -10.51
N LEU A 72 -1.70 -6.25 -10.46
CA LEU A 72 -2.74 -6.21 -11.48
C LEU A 72 -3.87 -5.32 -10.97
N TRP A 73 -4.06 -4.18 -11.62
CA TRP A 73 -5.11 -3.22 -11.32
C TRP A 73 -6.22 -3.29 -12.38
N VAL A 74 -7.46 -3.28 -11.93
CA VAL A 74 -8.64 -3.32 -12.80
C VAL A 74 -9.55 -2.15 -12.43
N SER A 75 -9.95 -1.36 -13.43
CA SER A 75 -10.89 -0.25 -13.25
C SER A 75 -12.33 -0.75 -13.10
N LYS A 76 -13.23 0.14 -12.66
CA LYS A 76 -14.68 -0.12 -12.67
C LYS A 76 -15.29 -0.38 -14.05
N HIS A 77 -14.54 -0.08 -15.10
CA HIS A 77 -14.91 -0.37 -16.51
C HIS A 77 -14.20 -1.62 -17.03
N HIS A 78 -13.58 -2.41 -16.14
CA HIS A 78 -12.80 -3.61 -16.46
C HIS A 78 -11.56 -3.36 -17.36
N GLU A 79 -11.05 -2.12 -17.35
CA GLU A 79 -9.77 -1.82 -17.97
C GLU A 79 -8.64 -2.33 -17.07
N GLU A 80 -7.69 -3.07 -17.66
CA GLU A 80 -6.59 -3.68 -16.94
C GLU A 80 -5.31 -2.85 -17.07
N LYS A 81 -4.58 -2.72 -15.97
CA LYS A 81 -3.19 -2.23 -15.94
C LYS A 81 -2.33 -3.19 -15.13
N ARG A 82 -1.23 -3.59 -15.73
CA ARG A 82 -0.24 -4.47 -15.11
C ARG A 82 0.99 -3.65 -14.77
N PHE A 83 1.40 -3.68 -13.52
CA PHE A 83 2.60 -2.99 -13.05
C PHE A 83 3.60 -4.01 -12.54
N THR A 84 4.80 -3.95 -13.08
CA THR A 84 5.95 -4.73 -12.60
C THR A 84 6.60 -4.05 -11.39
N PHE A 85 7.51 -4.74 -10.70
CA PHE A 85 8.31 -4.09 -9.65
C PHE A 85 9.18 -2.96 -10.22
N ASN A 86 9.66 -3.09 -11.45
CA ASN A 86 10.39 -2.02 -12.13
C ASN A 86 9.51 -0.78 -12.40
N ASP A 87 8.24 -0.99 -12.77
CA ASP A 87 7.29 0.12 -12.90
C ASP A 87 7.04 0.81 -11.57
N MET A 88 6.89 0.04 -10.47
CA MET A 88 6.74 0.61 -9.12
C MET A 88 7.96 1.43 -8.71
N LYS A 89 9.17 0.93 -8.96
CA LYS A 89 10.42 1.68 -8.72
C LYS A 89 10.45 2.98 -9.52
N ARG A 90 10.27 2.91 -10.84
CA ARG A 90 10.33 4.07 -11.73
C ARG A 90 9.26 5.11 -11.39
N MET A 91 8.01 4.70 -11.24
CA MET A 91 6.91 5.63 -10.96
C MET A 91 7.02 6.24 -9.56
N SER A 92 7.46 5.49 -8.56
CA SER A 92 7.73 6.06 -7.23
C SER A 92 8.92 7.02 -7.22
N ASN A 93 9.94 6.79 -8.04
CA ASN A 93 11.06 7.72 -8.21
C ASN A 93 10.60 9.03 -8.85
N LYS A 94 9.85 8.98 -9.96
CA LYS A 94 9.23 10.14 -10.60
C LYS A 94 8.38 10.93 -9.60
N THR A 95 7.53 10.23 -8.86
CA THR A 95 6.65 10.84 -7.86
C THR A 95 7.44 11.48 -6.71
N ALA A 96 8.53 10.85 -6.25
CA ALA A 96 9.39 11.42 -5.21
C ALA A 96 10.09 12.71 -5.71
N ASN A 97 10.57 12.72 -6.94
CA ASN A 97 11.14 13.91 -7.58
C ASN A 97 10.09 15.03 -7.71
N TYR A 98 8.85 14.70 -8.07
CA TYR A 98 7.77 15.66 -8.13
C TYR A 98 7.49 16.28 -6.76
N PHE A 99 7.28 15.47 -5.72
CA PHE A 99 7.08 15.98 -4.37
C PHE A 99 8.28 16.85 -3.90
N LYS A 100 9.51 16.42 -4.19
CA LYS A 100 10.71 17.18 -3.88
C LYS A 100 10.73 18.53 -4.60
N SER A 101 10.28 18.62 -5.86
CA SER A 101 10.21 19.87 -6.63
C SER A 101 9.23 20.88 -6.04
N LEU A 102 8.20 20.42 -5.34
CA LEU A 102 7.27 21.25 -4.56
C LEU A 102 7.83 21.66 -3.19
N GLY A 103 9.05 21.21 -2.84
CA GLY A 103 9.67 21.48 -1.55
C GLY A 103 9.15 20.58 -0.40
N ILE A 104 8.41 19.50 -0.71
CA ILE A 104 8.05 18.49 0.27
C ILE A 104 9.30 17.74 0.69
N LYS A 105 9.48 17.57 1.99
CA LYS A 105 10.69 17.01 2.59
C LYS A 105 10.38 16.07 3.76
N ARG A 106 11.46 15.46 4.29
CA ARG A 106 11.38 14.58 5.48
C ARG A 106 10.59 15.24 6.61
N GLY A 107 9.65 14.50 7.17
CA GLY A 107 8.77 14.92 8.25
C GLY A 107 7.54 15.73 7.82
N ASP A 108 7.43 16.17 6.57
CA ASP A 108 6.19 16.79 6.07
C ASP A 108 5.07 15.76 6.01
N ARG A 109 3.84 16.17 6.32
CA ARG A 109 2.66 15.29 6.29
C ARG A 109 1.93 15.48 4.99
N VAL A 110 1.73 14.37 4.26
CA VAL A 110 1.00 14.33 2.99
C VAL A 110 -0.20 13.38 3.13
N MET A 111 -1.38 13.90 2.90
CA MET A 111 -2.60 13.10 2.93
C MET A 111 -2.90 12.52 1.55
N LEU A 112 -3.25 11.24 1.51
CA LEU A 112 -3.62 10.51 0.29
C LEU A 112 -5.08 10.07 0.38
N ILE A 113 -5.93 10.63 -0.48
CA ILE A 113 -7.33 10.26 -0.65
C ILE A 113 -7.52 9.72 -2.05
N LEU A 114 -7.10 8.50 -2.28
CA LEU A 114 -6.97 7.91 -3.62
C LEU A 114 -7.84 6.66 -3.84
N LYS A 115 -8.81 6.41 -2.97
CA LYS A 115 -9.76 5.30 -3.10
C LYS A 115 -9.02 3.96 -3.36
N ARG A 116 -9.03 3.45 -4.59
CA ARG A 116 -8.26 2.25 -5.02
C ARG A 116 -7.48 2.53 -6.30
N HIS A 117 -7.25 3.81 -6.65
CA HIS A 117 -6.47 4.19 -7.81
C HIS A 117 -5.00 3.80 -7.66
N TYR A 118 -4.38 3.33 -8.74
CA TYR A 118 -2.99 2.84 -8.72
C TYR A 118 -1.97 3.92 -8.34
N GLN A 119 -2.28 5.19 -8.51
CA GLN A 119 -1.43 6.31 -8.07
C GLN A 119 -1.14 6.28 -6.56
N PHE A 120 -2.00 5.63 -5.77
CA PHE A 120 -1.74 5.46 -4.34
C PHE A 120 -0.41 4.76 -4.07
N TRP A 121 -0.10 3.70 -4.82
CA TRP A 121 1.15 2.94 -4.65
C TRP A 121 2.38 3.76 -5.07
N PHE A 122 2.27 4.53 -6.13
CA PHE A 122 3.34 5.45 -6.54
C PHE A 122 3.59 6.51 -5.47
N ALA A 123 2.53 7.13 -4.96
CA ALA A 123 2.62 8.20 -3.98
C ALA A 123 3.14 7.72 -2.63
N ILE A 124 2.64 6.59 -2.08
CA ILE A 124 3.08 6.09 -0.78
C ILE A 124 4.55 5.67 -0.81
N LEU A 125 4.99 4.97 -1.85
CA LEU A 125 6.40 4.60 -2.02
C LEU A 125 7.30 5.84 -2.17
N ALA A 126 6.86 6.82 -2.94
CA ALA A 126 7.59 8.09 -3.11
C ALA A 126 7.77 8.83 -1.78
N LEU A 127 6.72 8.89 -0.96
CA LEU A 127 6.78 9.54 0.35
C LEU A 127 7.69 8.77 1.31
N HIS A 128 7.71 7.42 1.24
CA HIS A 128 8.67 6.61 1.99
C HIS A 128 10.12 6.89 1.57
N LYS A 129 10.39 7.04 0.26
CA LYS A 129 11.72 7.41 -0.24
C LYS A 129 12.14 8.80 0.22
N LEU A 130 11.22 9.75 0.22
CA LEU A 130 11.46 11.14 0.60
C LEU A 130 11.52 11.36 2.12
N GLY A 131 10.99 10.42 2.91
CA GLY A 131 10.89 10.54 4.35
C GLY A 131 9.73 11.41 4.84
N ALA A 132 8.75 11.68 3.97
CA ALA A 132 7.53 12.38 4.34
C ALA A 132 6.52 11.39 4.96
N VAL A 133 5.72 11.88 5.92
CA VAL A 133 4.76 11.07 6.66
C VAL A 133 3.45 10.98 5.87
N VAL A 134 3.04 9.75 5.58
CA VAL A 134 1.80 9.48 4.82
C VAL A 134 0.60 9.45 5.74
N ILE A 135 -0.49 10.09 5.34
CA ILE A 135 -1.80 10.01 6.00
C ILE A 135 -2.81 9.43 5.00
N PRO A 136 -3.02 8.12 4.97
CA PRO A 136 -4.08 7.54 4.16
C PRO A 136 -5.45 7.95 4.70
N ALA A 137 -6.36 8.34 3.80
CA ALA A 137 -7.72 8.73 4.19
C ALA A 137 -8.75 8.30 3.14
N THR A 138 -9.99 8.08 3.58
CA THR A 138 -11.09 7.68 2.72
C THR A 138 -11.71 8.86 1.99
N ASN A 139 -12.24 8.60 0.80
CA ASN A 139 -12.98 9.60 0.00
C ASN A 139 -14.40 9.92 0.53
N LEU A 140 -14.76 9.36 1.68
CA LEU A 140 -16.05 9.63 2.34
C LEU A 140 -15.99 10.78 3.36
N LEU A 141 -14.81 11.41 3.53
CA LEU A 141 -14.62 12.49 4.50
C LEU A 141 -15.31 13.79 4.02
N MET A 142 -15.97 14.44 4.96
CA MET A 142 -16.63 15.73 4.77
C MET A 142 -15.69 16.89 5.17
N GLU A 143 -16.05 18.12 4.83
CA GLU A 143 -15.26 19.33 5.12
C GLU A 143 -14.82 19.41 6.60
N HIS A 144 -15.72 19.22 7.56
CA HIS A 144 -15.41 19.31 8.98
C HIS A 144 -14.44 18.23 9.43
N ASP A 145 -14.49 17.02 8.83
CA ASP A 145 -13.54 15.93 9.11
C ASP A 145 -12.16 16.28 8.58
N LEU A 146 -12.09 16.83 7.39
CA LEU A 146 -10.85 17.21 6.73
C LEU A 146 -10.20 18.41 7.41
N ASP A 147 -10.99 19.44 7.76
CA ASP A 147 -10.48 20.62 8.51
C ASP A 147 -9.81 20.20 9.82
N TYR A 148 -10.48 19.32 10.58
CA TYR A 148 -9.89 18.78 11.81
C TYR A 148 -8.60 18.03 11.54
N ARG A 149 -8.58 17.12 10.56
CA ARG A 149 -7.39 16.30 10.26
C ARG A 149 -6.23 17.13 9.73
N PHE A 150 -6.51 18.10 8.88
CA PHE A 150 -5.49 19.00 8.35
C PHE A 150 -4.80 19.77 9.46
N LYS A 151 -5.57 20.34 10.38
CA LYS A 151 -5.03 21.07 11.55
C LYS A 151 -4.32 20.15 12.54
N ALA A 152 -4.95 19.04 12.92
CA ALA A 152 -4.43 18.15 13.94
C ALA A 152 -3.11 17.48 13.53
N ALA A 153 -2.96 17.10 12.26
CA ALA A 153 -1.74 16.51 11.75
C ALA A 153 -0.80 17.53 11.09
N GLY A 154 -1.21 18.78 10.89
CA GLY A 154 -0.44 19.78 10.16
C GLY A 154 -0.17 19.33 8.72
N VAL A 155 -1.22 18.91 8.01
CA VAL A 155 -1.12 18.42 6.64
C VAL A 155 -0.64 19.54 5.72
N ARG A 156 0.46 19.30 5.00
CA ARG A 156 1.06 20.26 4.08
C ARG A 156 0.58 20.09 2.64
N ALA A 157 0.32 18.85 2.23
CA ALA A 157 -0.11 18.53 0.88
C ALA A 157 -1.18 17.44 0.88
N LEU A 158 -2.05 17.49 -0.12
CA LEU A 158 -3.09 16.51 -0.39
C LEU A 158 -2.99 16.02 -1.82
N VAL A 159 -2.99 14.70 -2.01
CA VAL A 159 -3.26 14.06 -3.30
C VAL A 159 -4.65 13.43 -3.23
N CYS A 160 -5.54 13.86 -4.11
CA CYS A 160 -6.96 13.51 -4.05
C CYS A 160 -7.44 12.94 -5.38
N THR A 161 -8.48 12.11 -5.31
CA THR A 161 -9.23 11.59 -6.46
C THR A 161 -10.34 12.56 -6.86
N PRO A 162 -10.79 12.58 -8.14
CA PRO A 162 -11.99 13.30 -8.56
C PRO A 162 -13.28 12.58 -8.14
N ASP A 163 -13.21 11.36 -7.59
CA ASP A 163 -14.38 10.57 -7.25
C ASP A 163 -15.23 11.20 -6.13
N GLY A 164 -16.54 11.26 -6.36
CA GLY A 164 -17.51 11.77 -5.38
C GLY A 164 -17.35 13.26 -5.12
N GLN A 165 -17.51 13.67 -3.87
CA GLN A 165 -17.50 15.09 -3.45
C GLN A 165 -16.25 15.47 -2.65
N VAL A 166 -15.34 14.50 -2.40
CA VAL A 166 -14.21 14.71 -1.48
C VAL A 166 -13.27 15.84 -1.90
N ALA A 167 -13.12 16.08 -3.21
CA ALA A 167 -12.31 17.18 -3.71
C ALA A 167 -12.92 18.56 -3.37
N ASP A 168 -14.26 18.71 -3.43
CA ASP A 168 -14.95 19.93 -3.02
C ASP A 168 -14.85 20.15 -1.51
N GLU A 169 -15.07 19.09 -0.74
CA GLU A 169 -14.91 19.09 0.71
C GLU A 169 -13.48 19.48 1.13
N ALA A 170 -12.48 18.90 0.48
CA ALA A 170 -11.07 19.17 0.73
C ALA A 170 -10.66 20.61 0.38
N LEU A 171 -11.20 21.16 -0.73
CA LEU A 171 -10.93 22.54 -1.11
C LEU A 171 -11.48 23.53 -0.07
N ARG A 172 -12.69 23.29 0.46
CA ARG A 172 -13.27 24.12 1.52
C ARG A 172 -12.48 24.03 2.81
N ALA A 173 -12.13 22.80 3.23
CA ALA A 173 -11.32 22.57 4.42
C ALA A 173 -9.93 23.21 4.30
N ALA A 174 -9.27 23.11 3.15
CA ALA A 174 -7.93 23.67 2.92
C ALA A 174 -7.92 25.21 3.03
N LYS A 175 -8.97 25.89 2.57
CA LYS A 175 -9.12 27.35 2.71
C LYS A 175 -9.19 27.80 4.17
N ASN A 176 -9.69 26.95 5.05
CA ASN A 176 -9.92 27.27 6.47
C ASN A 176 -8.76 26.83 7.39
N CYS A 177 -7.95 25.87 6.97
CA CYS A 177 -6.96 25.27 7.86
C CYS A 177 -5.61 26.02 7.90
N GLY A 178 -5.20 26.67 6.80
CA GLY A 178 -3.95 27.43 6.69
C GLY A 178 -2.67 26.59 6.66
N THR A 179 -2.77 25.25 6.68
CA THR A 179 -1.58 24.34 6.67
C THR A 179 -1.36 23.71 5.30
N VAL A 180 -2.41 23.50 4.51
CA VAL A 180 -2.34 22.86 3.19
C VAL A 180 -1.85 23.85 2.15
N GLU A 181 -0.64 23.61 1.64
CA GLU A 181 -0.01 24.44 0.60
C GLU A 181 -0.29 23.90 -0.81
N PHE A 182 -0.43 22.57 -0.95
CA PHE A 182 -0.56 21.92 -2.24
C PHE A 182 -1.79 21.01 -2.30
N LEU A 183 -2.65 21.26 -3.30
CA LEU A 183 -3.75 20.40 -3.66
C LEU A 183 -3.44 19.78 -5.03
N MET A 184 -3.36 18.45 -5.09
CA MET A 184 -3.02 17.69 -6.29
C MET A 184 -4.17 16.75 -6.66
N MET A 185 -4.56 16.75 -7.93
CA MET A 185 -5.58 15.86 -8.48
C MET A 185 -4.89 14.70 -9.21
N ALA A 186 -5.17 13.48 -8.79
CA ALA A 186 -4.77 12.27 -9.48
C ALA A 186 -5.96 11.63 -10.20
N ASN A 187 -5.71 10.97 -11.32
CA ASN A 187 -6.72 10.33 -12.15
C ASN A 187 -7.78 11.31 -12.69
N GLY A 188 -7.35 12.50 -13.03
CA GLY A 188 -8.22 13.57 -13.58
C GLY A 188 -7.60 14.95 -13.40
N ALA A 189 -8.26 15.97 -13.92
CA ALA A 189 -7.85 17.36 -13.80
C ALA A 189 -8.92 18.19 -13.07
N ARG A 190 -8.49 19.22 -12.35
CA ARG A 190 -9.36 20.16 -11.68
C ARG A 190 -8.75 21.56 -11.70
N GLU A 191 -9.56 22.56 -12.03
CA GLU A 191 -9.13 23.95 -12.03
C GLU A 191 -8.65 24.37 -10.62
N GLY A 192 -7.49 25.03 -10.56
CA GLY A 192 -6.87 25.47 -9.31
C GLY A 192 -6.12 24.37 -8.53
N TRP A 193 -6.08 23.14 -9.06
CA TRP A 193 -5.31 22.03 -8.51
C TRP A 193 -4.15 21.69 -9.44
N LEU A 194 -3.06 21.15 -8.86
CA LEU A 194 -1.96 20.60 -9.64
C LEU A 194 -2.40 19.26 -10.26
N ASP A 195 -2.05 19.03 -11.52
CA ASP A 195 -2.28 17.74 -12.18
C ASP A 195 -1.18 16.77 -11.79
N PHE A 196 -1.52 15.86 -10.88
CA PHE A 196 -0.55 14.91 -10.33
C PHE A 196 0.06 14.01 -11.40
N ASP A 197 -0.76 13.42 -12.26
CA ASP A 197 -0.29 12.47 -13.26
C ASP A 197 0.60 13.17 -14.31
N ALA A 198 0.16 14.32 -14.81
CA ALA A 198 0.91 15.06 -15.82
C ALA A 198 2.25 15.61 -15.27
N GLU A 199 2.27 16.05 -14.01
CA GLU A 199 3.49 16.59 -13.40
C GLU A 199 4.48 15.47 -13.00
N VAL A 200 3.99 14.33 -12.53
CA VAL A 200 4.82 13.15 -12.24
C VAL A 200 5.49 12.63 -13.52
N GLU A 201 4.76 12.63 -14.65
CA GLU A 201 5.29 12.08 -15.90
C GLU A 201 6.50 12.87 -16.45
N LYS A 202 6.61 14.15 -16.13
CA LYS A 202 7.73 15.02 -16.53
C LYS A 202 9.01 14.78 -15.73
N GLN A 203 8.95 14.05 -14.62
CA GLN A 203 10.07 13.90 -13.70
C GLN A 203 11.04 12.79 -14.12
N SER A 204 12.28 12.90 -13.62
CA SER A 204 13.27 11.82 -13.70
C SER A 204 12.80 10.57 -12.95
N ASP A 205 13.07 9.41 -13.51
CA ASP A 205 12.83 8.11 -12.87
C ASP A 205 14.02 7.61 -12.04
N VAL A 206 14.99 8.50 -11.77
CA VAL A 206 16.13 8.25 -10.88
C VAL A 206 15.92 8.99 -9.56
N PHE A 207 15.90 8.25 -8.45
CA PHE A 207 15.86 8.79 -7.10
C PHE A 207 16.71 7.88 -6.19
N GLU A 208 17.81 8.41 -5.68
CA GLU A 208 18.79 7.61 -4.96
C GLU A 208 18.59 7.67 -3.43
N ARG A 209 18.90 6.56 -2.77
CA ARG A 209 19.03 6.50 -1.32
C ARG A 209 20.29 7.24 -0.90
N THR A 210 20.19 8.05 0.16
CA THR A 210 21.31 8.78 0.76
C THR A 210 21.47 8.38 2.23
N GLU A 211 22.54 8.84 2.88
CA GLU A 211 22.74 8.62 4.32
C GLU A 211 21.63 9.27 5.17
N ASP A 212 21.04 10.37 4.68
CA ASP A 212 19.93 11.07 5.33
C ASP A 212 18.55 10.49 5.03
N THR A 213 18.45 9.39 4.27
CA THR A 213 17.18 8.75 3.96
C THR A 213 16.51 8.24 5.23
N ALA A 214 15.25 8.62 5.44
CA ALA A 214 14.46 8.18 6.58
C ALA A 214 14.30 6.65 6.62
N CYS A 215 14.44 6.05 7.78
CA CYS A 215 14.38 4.60 7.99
C CYS A 215 14.12 4.25 9.47
N GLY A 216 13.94 2.99 9.75
CA GLY A 216 13.87 2.44 11.10
C GLY A 216 12.83 3.12 11.98
N SER A 217 13.28 3.85 12.98
CA SER A 217 12.43 4.53 13.97
C SER A 217 11.88 5.88 13.53
N ASP A 218 12.22 6.37 12.32
CA ASP A 218 11.64 7.61 11.80
C ASP A 218 10.14 7.49 11.57
N PRO A 219 9.35 8.57 11.78
CA PRO A 219 7.92 8.58 11.45
C PRO A 219 7.66 8.29 9.96
N MET A 220 6.71 7.42 9.67
CA MET A 220 6.37 7.00 8.31
C MET A 220 4.90 7.17 7.96
N LEU A 221 4.01 6.80 8.89
CA LEU A 221 2.57 6.77 8.68
C LEU A 221 1.83 7.39 9.85
N MET A 222 0.72 8.04 9.57
CA MET A 222 -0.27 8.44 10.58
C MET A 222 -1.66 7.96 10.16
N PHE A 223 -2.38 7.33 11.09
CA PHE A 223 -3.78 6.98 10.92
C PHE A 223 -4.66 7.73 11.90
N PHE A 224 -5.79 8.21 11.41
CA PHE A 224 -6.86 8.71 12.27
C PHE A 224 -7.75 7.54 12.69
N THR A 225 -7.73 7.22 13.97
CA THR A 225 -8.52 6.14 14.57
C THR A 225 -9.73 6.69 15.31
N SER A 226 -10.81 5.91 15.40
CA SER A 226 -11.99 6.29 16.19
C SER A 226 -11.60 6.47 17.66
N GLY A 227 -11.71 7.69 18.17
CA GLY A 227 -11.50 7.99 19.57
C GLY A 227 -12.74 7.71 20.41
N THR A 228 -12.55 7.33 21.67
CA THR A 228 -13.64 7.18 22.64
C THR A 228 -14.22 8.53 23.11
N THR A 229 -13.58 9.65 22.76
CA THR A 229 -13.86 11.00 23.27
C THR A 229 -14.33 12.00 22.19
N GLY A 230 -14.86 11.56 21.07
CA GLY A 230 -15.48 12.39 20.03
C GLY A 230 -14.61 12.61 18.80
N TYR A 231 -13.41 13.20 18.93
CA TYR A 231 -12.53 13.43 17.79
C TYR A 231 -11.59 12.25 17.54
N PRO A 232 -11.27 11.93 16.26
CA PRO A 232 -10.29 10.89 15.94
C PRO A 232 -8.91 11.19 16.53
N LYS A 233 -8.26 10.14 17.03
CA LYS A 233 -6.87 10.22 17.52
C LYS A 233 -5.90 9.86 16.40
N ILE A 234 -4.69 10.42 16.46
CA ILE A 234 -3.60 10.09 15.55
C ILE A 234 -2.80 8.93 16.14
N ALA A 235 -2.67 7.85 15.38
CA ALA A 235 -1.73 6.77 15.63
C ALA A 235 -0.57 6.91 14.64
N GLU A 236 0.62 7.19 15.15
CA GLU A 236 1.84 7.29 14.36
C GLU A 236 2.57 5.95 14.32
N HIS A 237 3.09 5.59 13.15
CA HIS A 237 3.91 4.41 12.92
C HIS A 237 5.22 4.80 12.22
N ASN A 238 6.28 4.09 12.55
CA ASN A 238 7.60 4.23 11.94
C ASN A 238 7.83 3.22 10.80
N TYR A 239 9.02 3.22 10.19
CA TYR A 239 9.34 2.33 9.07
C TYR A 239 9.31 0.84 9.44
N LYS A 240 9.55 0.48 10.71
CA LYS A 240 9.48 -0.92 11.18
C LYS A 240 8.06 -1.50 11.14
N TYR A 241 7.03 -0.66 11.09
CA TYR A 241 5.63 -1.09 10.94
C TYR A 241 5.43 -2.06 9.78
N ALA A 242 6.09 -1.80 8.65
CA ALA A 242 5.97 -2.65 7.47
C ALA A 242 6.51 -4.06 7.72
N LEU A 243 7.61 -4.22 8.48
CA LEU A 243 8.21 -5.52 8.82
C LEU A 243 7.23 -6.43 9.57
N GLY A 244 6.46 -5.88 10.51
CA GLY A 244 5.46 -6.64 11.27
C GLY A 244 4.40 -7.31 10.39
N HIS A 245 4.15 -6.79 9.20
CA HIS A 245 3.16 -7.35 8.26
C HIS A 245 3.68 -8.52 7.42
N TYR A 246 4.95 -8.87 7.52
CA TYR A 246 5.47 -10.12 6.96
C TYR A 246 4.71 -11.34 7.50
N ILE A 247 4.50 -11.40 8.84
CA ILE A 247 3.72 -12.47 9.47
C ILE A 247 2.30 -12.53 8.89
N THR A 248 1.65 -11.37 8.75
CA THR A 248 0.31 -11.28 8.22
C THR A 248 0.20 -11.89 6.82
N ALA A 249 1.11 -11.53 5.94
CA ALA A 249 1.09 -12.02 4.56
C ALA A 249 1.51 -13.48 4.45
N LYS A 250 2.62 -13.86 5.07
CA LYS A 250 3.21 -15.20 4.95
C LYS A 250 2.36 -16.28 5.62
N TYR A 251 1.92 -16.03 6.86
CA TYR A 251 1.34 -17.07 7.71
C TYR A 251 -0.18 -16.96 7.91
N TRP A 252 -0.76 -15.78 7.73
CA TRP A 252 -2.20 -15.61 7.82
C TRP A 252 -2.87 -15.55 6.44
N HIS A 253 -2.45 -14.63 5.56
CA HIS A 253 -2.95 -14.61 4.19
C HIS A 253 -2.44 -15.79 3.36
N ASN A 254 -1.32 -16.40 3.76
CA ASN A 254 -0.67 -17.50 3.08
C ASN A 254 -0.42 -17.20 1.59
N VAL A 255 0.09 -15.99 1.32
CA VAL A 255 0.35 -15.53 -0.06
C VAL A 255 1.40 -16.39 -0.75
N ASN A 256 1.25 -16.49 -2.07
CA ASN A 256 2.17 -17.24 -2.92
C ASN A 256 2.89 -16.27 -3.86
N PRO A 257 4.24 -16.28 -3.96
CA PRO A 257 4.99 -15.46 -4.91
C PRO A 257 4.56 -15.63 -6.37
N GLU A 258 4.05 -16.82 -6.72
CA GLU A 258 3.54 -17.14 -8.06
C GLU A 258 2.01 -17.01 -8.18
N GLY A 259 1.37 -16.56 -7.10
CA GLY A 259 -0.09 -16.38 -7.07
C GLY A 259 -0.49 -14.93 -7.27
N LEU A 260 -1.75 -14.64 -6.95
CA LEU A 260 -2.30 -13.30 -6.97
C LEU A 260 -3.17 -13.10 -5.72
N HIS A 261 -2.81 -12.13 -4.89
CA HIS A 261 -3.52 -11.84 -3.64
C HIS A 261 -4.51 -10.68 -3.80
N PHE A 262 -5.74 -10.89 -3.39
CA PHE A 262 -6.78 -9.87 -3.39
C PHE A 262 -7.21 -9.51 -1.95
N THR A 263 -6.92 -8.31 -1.50
CA THR A 263 -7.55 -7.71 -0.31
C THR A 263 -8.54 -6.65 -0.75
N ILE A 264 -9.82 -6.87 -0.44
CA ILE A 264 -10.88 -5.93 -0.74
C ILE A 264 -10.93 -4.84 0.33
N SER A 265 -10.32 -3.70 0.06
CA SER A 265 -10.27 -2.56 0.97
C SER A 265 -10.00 -1.27 0.19
N ASP A 266 -10.53 -0.17 0.69
CA ASP A 266 -10.15 1.19 0.29
C ASP A 266 -8.78 1.53 0.88
N THR A 267 -7.96 2.30 0.14
CA THR A 267 -6.60 2.69 0.56
C THR A 267 -6.58 3.66 1.74
N GLY A 268 -7.72 4.27 2.07
CA GLY A 268 -7.87 5.10 3.26
C GLY A 268 -7.93 4.32 4.58
N TRP A 269 -7.96 2.98 4.53
CA TRP A 269 -7.98 2.11 5.70
C TRP A 269 -6.65 1.40 5.89
N GLY A 270 -6.20 1.26 7.13
CA GLY A 270 -4.97 0.52 7.47
C GLY A 270 -4.93 -0.89 6.89
N LYS A 271 -6.10 -1.55 6.73
CA LYS A 271 -6.24 -2.85 6.08
C LYS A 271 -5.63 -2.90 4.67
N ALA A 272 -5.69 -1.82 3.90
CA ALA A 272 -5.07 -1.79 2.59
C ALA A 272 -3.54 -1.91 2.67
N LEU A 273 -2.91 -1.28 3.64
CA LEU A 273 -1.46 -1.28 3.76
C LEU A 273 -0.89 -2.64 4.15
N TRP A 274 -1.54 -3.34 5.09
CA TRP A 274 -1.11 -4.67 5.48
C TRP A 274 -1.73 -5.80 4.64
N GLY A 275 -2.76 -5.50 3.85
CA GLY A 275 -3.45 -6.47 3.00
C GLY A 275 -3.08 -6.43 1.53
N LYS A 276 -2.53 -5.32 1.03
CA LYS A 276 -2.15 -5.20 -0.39
C LYS A 276 -1.00 -4.22 -0.62
N LEU A 277 0.01 -4.27 0.24
CA LEU A 277 1.26 -3.52 0.07
C LEU A 277 2.41 -4.24 0.78
N TYR A 278 2.60 -4.00 2.10
CA TYR A 278 3.83 -4.33 2.79
C TYR A 278 4.14 -5.82 2.82
N GLY A 279 3.30 -6.60 3.48
CA GLY A 279 3.58 -8.03 3.68
C GLY A 279 3.59 -8.81 2.37
N GLN A 280 2.68 -8.51 1.45
CA GLN A 280 2.58 -9.19 0.16
C GLN A 280 3.85 -9.02 -0.65
N TRP A 281 4.38 -7.80 -0.78
CA TRP A 281 5.59 -7.55 -1.54
C TRP A 281 6.86 -7.98 -0.83
N MET A 282 6.90 -8.02 0.51
CA MET A 282 7.99 -8.69 1.24
C MET A 282 8.01 -10.20 0.98
N CYS A 283 6.84 -10.81 0.76
CA CYS A 283 6.71 -12.20 0.34
C CYS A 283 6.81 -12.37 -1.20
N GLU A 284 7.21 -11.34 -1.92
CA GLU A 284 7.35 -11.32 -3.39
C GLU A 284 6.06 -11.68 -4.16
N ALA A 285 4.90 -11.57 -3.49
CA ALA A 285 3.60 -11.93 -4.04
C ALA A 285 2.91 -10.73 -4.70
N PRO A 286 2.46 -10.87 -5.96
CA PRO A 286 1.70 -9.83 -6.63
C PRO A 286 0.32 -9.63 -6.00
N ILE A 287 -0.16 -8.39 -6.10
CA ILE A 287 -1.47 -8.00 -5.58
C ILE A 287 -2.47 -7.74 -6.70
N PHE A 288 -3.73 -8.07 -6.45
CA PHE A 288 -4.87 -7.70 -7.27
C PHE A 288 -5.60 -6.51 -6.64
N THR A 289 -5.93 -5.52 -7.45
CA THR A 289 -6.72 -4.37 -7.01
C THR A 289 -7.85 -4.12 -8.00
N TYR A 290 -9.09 -4.13 -7.51
CA TYR A 290 -10.26 -3.76 -8.28
C TYR A 290 -10.81 -2.42 -7.77
N ASP A 291 -10.87 -1.43 -8.64
CA ASP A 291 -11.35 -0.09 -8.35
C ASP A 291 -12.84 0.05 -8.70
N PHE A 292 -13.70 -0.39 -7.80
CA PHE A 292 -15.15 -0.28 -7.93
C PHE A 292 -15.71 0.93 -7.17
N ASP A 293 -16.86 1.42 -7.59
CA ASP A 293 -17.58 2.48 -6.88
C ASP A 293 -18.47 1.91 -5.76
N LYS A 294 -19.22 0.87 -6.07
CA LYS A 294 -20.10 0.17 -5.14
C LYS A 294 -19.78 -1.32 -5.15
N PHE A 295 -19.81 -1.93 -3.97
CA PHE A 295 -19.64 -3.37 -3.87
C PHE A 295 -20.79 -4.11 -4.56
N ASP A 296 -20.42 -5.00 -5.49
CA ASP A 296 -21.32 -5.95 -6.15
C ASP A 296 -20.67 -7.33 -6.21
N ALA A 297 -21.29 -8.32 -5.55
CA ALA A 297 -20.80 -9.70 -5.52
C ALA A 297 -20.83 -10.33 -6.91
N HIS A 298 -21.83 -10.02 -7.74
CA HIS A 298 -21.95 -10.58 -9.11
C HIS A 298 -20.83 -10.10 -10.03
N ASP A 299 -20.28 -8.92 -9.77
CA ASP A 299 -19.16 -8.37 -10.51
C ASP A 299 -17.81 -8.94 -10.00
N ILE A 300 -17.68 -9.08 -8.68
CA ILE A 300 -16.41 -9.48 -8.05
C ILE A 300 -16.17 -11.00 -8.13
N LEU A 301 -17.19 -11.84 -7.92
CA LEU A 301 -17.01 -13.30 -7.88
C LEU A 301 -16.41 -13.89 -9.16
N PRO A 302 -16.81 -13.48 -10.38
CA PRO A 302 -16.20 -13.97 -11.62
C PRO A 302 -14.69 -13.69 -11.73
N MET A 303 -14.21 -12.57 -11.11
CA MET A 303 -12.82 -12.16 -11.17
C MET A 303 -11.86 -13.16 -10.53
N PHE A 304 -12.32 -13.93 -9.52
CA PHE A 304 -11.49 -14.96 -8.89
C PHE A 304 -11.02 -16.01 -9.89
N LYS A 305 -11.91 -16.44 -10.78
CA LYS A 305 -11.58 -17.38 -11.83
C LYS A 305 -10.86 -16.69 -13.00
N GLN A 306 -11.35 -15.53 -13.42
CA GLN A 306 -10.81 -14.78 -14.56
C GLN A 306 -9.34 -14.44 -14.38
N TYR A 307 -8.95 -13.99 -13.17
CA TYR A 307 -7.60 -13.55 -12.87
C TYR A 307 -6.77 -14.58 -12.08
N ASN A 308 -7.32 -15.77 -11.86
CA ASN A 308 -6.67 -16.82 -11.07
C ASN A 308 -6.21 -16.30 -9.69
N ILE A 309 -7.11 -15.60 -8.96
CA ILE A 309 -6.82 -15.10 -7.62
C ILE A 309 -6.65 -16.29 -6.69
N THR A 310 -5.47 -16.38 -6.04
CA THR A 310 -5.08 -17.53 -5.23
C THR A 310 -5.38 -17.37 -3.75
N THR A 311 -5.38 -16.13 -3.25
CA THR A 311 -5.69 -15.83 -1.85
C THR A 311 -6.54 -14.56 -1.76
N PHE A 312 -7.44 -14.53 -0.76
CA PHE A 312 -8.41 -13.45 -0.60
C PHE A 312 -8.56 -13.02 0.86
N CYS A 313 -8.63 -11.71 1.08
CA CYS A 313 -8.91 -11.12 2.37
C CYS A 313 -10.01 -10.07 2.27
N ALA A 314 -11.08 -10.25 3.06
CA ALA A 314 -12.20 -9.32 3.13
C ALA A 314 -12.71 -9.19 4.58
N PRO A 315 -13.42 -8.10 4.92
CA PRO A 315 -14.18 -8.03 6.17
C PRO A 315 -15.23 -9.14 6.24
N PRO A 316 -15.51 -9.72 7.43
CA PRO A 316 -16.52 -10.76 7.58
C PRO A 316 -17.91 -10.38 7.03
N THR A 317 -18.25 -9.09 7.09
CA THR A 317 -19.51 -8.57 6.54
C THR A 317 -19.64 -8.79 5.04
N MET A 318 -18.54 -8.78 4.29
CA MET A 318 -18.58 -8.99 2.84
C MET A 318 -18.87 -10.43 2.45
N TYR A 319 -18.41 -11.41 3.26
CA TYR A 319 -18.72 -12.82 3.01
C TYR A 319 -20.23 -13.14 3.11
N ARG A 320 -21.03 -12.25 3.69
CA ARG A 320 -22.49 -12.40 3.73
C ARG A 320 -23.17 -12.02 2.42
N PHE A 321 -22.47 -11.31 1.54
CA PHE A 321 -22.99 -10.87 0.25
C PHE A 321 -22.50 -11.77 -0.91
N PHE A 322 -21.51 -12.62 -0.65
CA PHE A 322 -21.06 -13.66 -1.57
C PHE A 322 -21.91 -14.93 -1.41
#